data_e71b1acd335d0f6c7ef97e4740547782
#
_entry.id   e71b1acd335d0f6c7ef97e4740547782
#
_cell.length_a   1.000
_cell.length_b   1.000
_cell.length_c   1.000
_cell.angle_alpha   90.00
_cell.angle_beta   90.00
_cell.angle_gamma   90.00
#
_symmetry.space_group_name_H-M   'P 1'
#
loop_
_entity.id
_entity.type
_entity.pdbx_description
1 polymer ?
#
loop_
_entity_poly.entity_id
_entity_poly.type
_entity_poly.pdbx_seq_one_letter_code
_entity_poly.pdbx_strand_id
1 'polypeptide(L)'
;MRLLGLLALGHMVIDINQGSLPAILPIVKDALNLSYAATGVIVLTGNITSSLIQPLFGYLADKTARRWLLPLSVLLSSVGLSFTGLAPSYAAVLALVVIMGFGVAAYHPEGYRTATAVAGERKATGVSIFSTGGNVGIALGPPLLTALLVGFGPAGSLGMLVPGLLAAVLLTAVLPRLSAPPPAAARARANAAGARTMVGAMSLLILVVAIRSWTQLGFTTFLPFYWRDVLHGDPRLVGTLLAVFLGSGAIGTLAAGPVADRVGVRRCVVGVFLLAAPLATAFLFVSGGPLVFVLLAVLGFVLVSTFTMSVVLGQAYLPRNPGMASGLIVGFAIGAGGLGASALGWVADHWGLTTALAISAAMPLAGFVAALFLPDPQTGDVG
;
A
#
# COMPACT_ATOMS: atom_id res chain seq x y z
N MET A 1 12.40 -20.72 10.91
CA MET A 1 12.86 -19.31 10.91
C MET A 1 13.57 -18.91 9.62
N ARG A 2 14.61 -19.64 9.13
CA ARG A 2 15.33 -19.26 7.87
C ARG A 2 14.43 -19.13 6.64
N LEU A 3 13.50 -20.07 6.43
CA LEU A 3 12.54 -20.00 5.31
C LEU A 3 11.59 -18.82 5.41
N LEU A 4 11.11 -18.47 6.61
CA LEU A 4 10.30 -17.26 6.83
C LEU A 4 11.07 -15.98 6.53
N GLY A 5 12.36 -15.92 6.90
CA GLY A 5 13.23 -14.79 6.57
C GLY A 5 13.39 -14.62 5.05
N LEU A 6 13.55 -15.71 4.29
CA LEU A 6 13.63 -15.66 2.82
C LEU A 6 12.30 -15.24 2.17
N LEU A 7 11.16 -15.70 2.70
CA LEU A 7 9.84 -15.24 2.25
C LEU A 7 9.63 -13.74 2.56
N ALA A 8 10.05 -13.28 3.75
CA ALA A 8 10.01 -11.88 4.13
C ALA A 8 10.93 -11.01 3.26
N LEU A 9 12.11 -11.52 2.87
CA LEU A 9 13.00 -10.85 1.91
C LEU A 9 12.35 -10.72 0.54
N GLY A 10 11.70 -11.77 0.03
CA GLY A 10 10.93 -11.70 -1.21
C GLY A 10 9.80 -10.67 -1.13
N HIS A 11 9.07 -10.61 0.00
CA HIS A 11 8.04 -9.60 0.26
C HIS A 11 8.63 -8.19 0.29
N MET A 12 9.77 -8.02 0.95
CA MET A 12 10.49 -6.74 0.97
C MET A 12 10.83 -6.27 -0.44
N VAL A 13 11.32 -7.15 -1.33
CA VAL A 13 11.67 -6.77 -2.71
C VAL A 13 10.44 -6.43 -3.55
N ILE A 14 9.34 -7.17 -3.40
CA ILE A 14 8.05 -6.85 -4.05
C ILE A 14 7.61 -5.42 -3.66
N ASP A 15 7.65 -5.13 -2.38
CA ASP A 15 7.15 -3.87 -1.85
C ASP A 15 8.15 -2.72 -2.01
N ILE A 16 9.46 -3.00 -2.13
CA ILE A 16 10.45 -2.03 -2.65
C ILE A 16 10.00 -1.52 -4.02
N ASN A 17 9.63 -2.42 -4.95
CA ASN A 17 9.19 -2.01 -6.28
C ASN A 17 7.88 -1.22 -6.24
N GLN A 18 6.90 -1.69 -5.49
CA GLN A 18 5.59 -1.01 -5.36
C GLN A 18 5.74 0.39 -4.73
N GLY A 19 6.50 0.49 -3.64
CA GLY A 19 6.74 1.76 -2.95
C GLY A 19 7.57 2.76 -3.76
N SER A 20 8.38 2.27 -4.71
CA SER A 20 9.24 3.11 -5.56
C SER A 20 8.49 3.81 -6.69
N LEU A 21 7.33 3.31 -7.11
CA LEU A 21 6.61 3.87 -8.26
C LEU A 21 6.39 5.39 -8.18
N PRO A 22 5.96 5.99 -7.05
CA PRO A 22 5.81 7.44 -6.96
C PRO A 22 7.11 8.23 -7.15
N ALA A 23 8.25 7.66 -6.78
CA ALA A 23 9.55 8.34 -6.86
C ALA A 23 10.06 8.51 -8.30
N ILE A 24 9.66 7.63 -9.24
CA ILE A 24 10.04 7.72 -10.66
C ILE A 24 9.11 8.62 -11.48
N LEU A 25 7.91 8.91 -11.00
CA LEU A 25 6.89 9.65 -11.77
C LEU A 25 7.37 11.01 -12.29
N PRO A 26 8.11 11.84 -11.51
CA PRO A 26 8.61 13.12 -12.02
C PRO A 26 9.52 12.95 -13.25
N ILE A 27 10.40 11.94 -13.24
CA ILE A 27 11.32 11.67 -14.36
C ILE A 27 10.55 11.18 -15.59
N VAL A 28 9.61 10.26 -15.42
CA VAL A 28 8.77 9.75 -16.50
C VAL A 28 7.88 10.86 -17.08
N LYS A 29 7.32 11.72 -16.21
CA LYS A 29 6.53 12.88 -16.64
C LYS A 29 7.34 13.80 -17.54
N ASP A 30 8.55 14.17 -17.12
CA ASP A 30 9.38 15.10 -17.87
C ASP A 30 9.89 14.47 -19.17
N ALA A 31 10.34 13.21 -19.14
CA ALA A 31 10.86 12.51 -20.32
C ALA A 31 9.81 12.32 -21.44
N LEU A 32 8.54 12.13 -21.07
CA LEU A 32 7.46 11.87 -22.01
C LEU A 32 6.48 13.05 -22.15
N ASN A 33 6.77 14.21 -21.57
CA ASN A 33 5.91 15.40 -21.55
C ASN A 33 4.46 15.09 -21.12
N LEU A 34 4.31 14.31 -20.03
CA LEU A 34 3.00 13.90 -19.54
C LEU A 34 2.34 14.99 -18.69
N SER A 35 1.00 14.98 -18.67
CA SER A 35 0.22 15.73 -17.69
C SER A 35 0.23 15.06 -16.31
N TYR A 36 -0.16 15.76 -15.26
CA TYR A 36 -0.36 15.18 -13.93
C TYR A 36 -1.48 14.15 -13.92
N ALA A 37 -2.54 14.35 -14.73
CA ALA A 37 -3.58 13.36 -14.93
C ALA A 37 -3.01 12.04 -15.49
N ALA A 38 -2.12 12.11 -16.48
CA ALA A 38 -1.47 10.92 -17.03
C ALA A 38 -0.62 10.20 -15.98
N THR A 39 0.10 10.94 -15.11
CA THR A 39 0.84 10.32 -14.00
C THR A 39 -0.10 9.68 -12.96
N GLY A 40 -1.26 10.29 -12.70
CA GLY A 40 -2.31 9.71 -11.86
C GLY A 40 -2.85 8.41 -12.43
N VAL A 41 -3.02 8.31 -13.76
CA VAL A 41 -3.43 7.06 -14.45
C VAL A 41 -2.36 5.97 -14.35
N ILE A 42 -1.07 6.31 -14.32
CA ILE A 42 0.00 5.32 -14.06
C ILE A 42 -0.21 4.70 -12.68
N VAL A 43 -0.46 5.51 -11.65
CA VAL A 43 -0.73 5.04 -10.28
C VAL A 43 -2.01 4.21 -10.21
N LEU A 44 -3.09 4.68 -10.87
CA LEU A 44 -4.35 3.93 -10.97
C LEU A 44 -4.14 2.55 -11.59
N THR A 45 -3.38 2.48 -12.70
CA THR A 45 -3.05 1.23 -13.38
C THR A 45 -2.33 0.26 -12.45
N GLY A 46 -1.32 0.76 -11.72
CA GLY A 46 -0.60 -0.02 -10.71
C GLY A 46 -1.53 -0.55 -9.61
N ASN A 47 -2.41 0.29 -9.08
CA ASN A 47 -3.35 -0.11 -8.03
C ASN A 47 -4.41 -1.10 -8.51
N ILE A 48 -4.96 -0.92 -9.72
CA ILE A 48 -5.93 -1.87 -10.29
C ILE A 48 -5.28 -3.24 -10.45
N THR A 49 -4.09 -3.28 -11.04
CA THR A 49 -3.41 -4.56 -11.32
C THR A 49 -2.87 -5.23 -10.06
N SER A 50 -2.37 -4.47 -9.09
CA SER A 50 -1.84 -5.04 -7.85
C SER A 50 -2.92 -5.42 -6.82
N SER A 51 -4.04 -4.68 -6.77
CA SER A 51 -5.03 -4.83 -5.71
C SER A 51 -6.33 -5.47 -6.18
N LEU A 52 -6.90 -5.02 -7.31
CA LEU A 52 -8.18 -5.53 -7.78
C LEU A 52 -8.09 -6.97 -8.32
N ILE A 53 -6.93 -7.34 -8.87
CA ILE A 53 -6.65 -8.69 -9.39
C ILE A 53 -6.20 -9.66 -8.28
N GLN A 54 -5.74 -9.15 -7.14
CA GLN A 54 -5.24 -9.95 -6.02
C GLN A 54 -6.23 -11.03 -5.51
N PRO A 55 -7.56 -10.76 -5.37
CA PRO A 55 -8.51 -11.79 -4.98
C PRO A 55 -8.58 -12.99 -5.94
N LEU A 56 -8.35 -12.75 -7.25
CA LEU A 56 -8.29 -13.83 -8.23
C LEU A 56 -7.09 -14.74 -7.97
N PHE A 57 -5.92 -14.17 -7.74
CA PHE A 57 -4.73 -14.95 -7.35
C PHE A 57 -4.92 -15.65 -6.01
N GLY A 58 -5.58 -15.03 -5.04
CA GLY A 58 -5.97 -15.66 -3.77
C GLY A 58 -6.85 -16.89 -3.96
N TYR A 59 -7.90 -16.78 -4.79
CA TYR A 59 -8.78 -17.90 -5.14
C TYR A 59 -8.01 -19.04 -5.84
N LEU A 60 -7.11 -18.72 -6.76
CA LEU A 60 -6.28 -19.71 -7.44
C LEU A 60 -5.29 -20.38 -6.48
N ALA A 61 -4.71 -19.62 -5.56
CA ALA A 61 -3.81 -20.12 -4.52
C ALA A 61 -4.54 -21.06 -3.55
N ASP A 62 -5.81 -20.79 -3.23
CA ASP A 62 -6.62 -21.66 -2.35
C ASP A 62 -6.94 -23.01 -2.99
N LYS A 63 -7.05 -23.06 -4.32
CA LYS A 63 -7.30 -24.32 -5.06
C LYS A 63 -6.05 -25.17 -5.22
N THR A 64 -4.92 -24.54 -5.55
CA THR A 64 -3.67 -25.25 -5.88
C THR A 64 -2.47 -24.45 -5.44
N ALA A 65 -1.57 -25.04 -4.63
CA ALA A 65 -0.30 -24.42 -4.24
C ALA A 65 0.58 -24.21 -5.48
N ARG A 66 0.81 -22.96 -5.85
CA ARG A 66 1.64 -22.60 -7.02
C ARG A 66 2.90 -21.86 -6.57
N ARG A 67 3.70 -22.52 -5.75
CA ARG A 67 4.91 -21.91 -5.13
C ARG A 67 5.88 -21.27 -6.12
N TRP A 68 5.90 -21.73 -7.39
CA TRP A 68 6.68 -21.13 -8.46
C TRP A 68 6.26 -19.68 -8.78
N LEU A 69 5.03 -19.28 -8.37
CA LEU A 69 4.61 -17.88 -8.46
C LEU A 69 5.48 -16.96 -7.60
N LEU A 70 6.04 -17.41 -6.47
CA LEU A 70 6.84 -16.56 -5.59
C LEU A 70 8.06 -15.95 -6.31
N PRO A 71 9.01 -16.75 -6.88
CA PRO A 71 10.14 -16.18 -7.62
C PRO A 71 9.72 -15.45 -8.89
N LEU A 72 8.72 -15.97 -9.63
CA LEU A 72 8.23 -15.31 -10.84
C LEU A 72 7.64 -13.95 -10.55
N SER A 73 6.85 -13.82 -9.47
CA SER A 73 6.24 -12.56 -9.05
C SER A 73 7.28 -11.49 -8.74
N VAL A 74 8.35 -11.87 -8.02
CA VAL A 74 9.47 -10.96 -7.72
C VAL A 74 10.13 -10.48 -9.00
N LEU A 75 10.39 -11.39 -9.97
CA LEU A 75 10.96 -11.02 -11.27
C LEU A 75 10.04 -10.07 -12.06
N LEU A 76 8.75 -10.40 -12.18
CA LEU A 76 7.78 -9.57 -12.90
C LEU A 76 7.69 -8.16 -12.29
N SER A 77 7.58 -8.07 -10.96
CA SER A 77 7.54 -6.79 -10.28
C SER A 77 8.80 -5.96 -10.52
N SER A 78 9.97 -6.60 -10.43
CA SER A 78 11.25 -5.91 -10.61
C SER A 78 11.49 -5.52 -12.07
N VAL A 79 11.16 -6.37 -13.05
CA VAL A 79 11.22 -6.04 -14.48
C VAL A 79 10.29 -4.85 -14.78
N GLY A 80 9.04 -4.90 -14.34
CA GLY A 80 8.08 -3.84 -14.58
C GLY A 80 8.56 -2.47 -14.10
N LEU A 81 9.05 -2.38 -12.86
CA LEU A 81 9.58 -1.11 -12.33
C LEU A 81 10.88 -0.69 -13.01
N SER A 82 11.82 -1.63 -13.18
CA SER A 82 13.19 -1.32 -13.63
C SER A 82 13.24 -0.72 -15.03
N PHE A 83 12.38 -1.17 -15.93
CA PHE A 83 12.34 -0.64 -17.30
C PHE A 83 11.48 0.63 -17.44
N THR A 84 10.72 1.03 -16.39
CA THR A 84 9.84 2.20 -16.45
C THR A 84 10.61 3.50 -16.73
N GLY A 85 11.84 3.65 -16.21
CA GLY A 85 12.68 4.84 -16.47
C GLY A 85 13.19 4.97 -17.90
N LEU A 86 13.17 3.87 -18.68
CA LEU A 86 13.63 3.81 -20.07
C LEU A 86 12.47 3.58 -21.06
N ALA A 87 11.22 3.65 -20.59
CA ALA A 87 10.05 3.41 -21.41
C ALA A 87 9.97 4.44 -22.55
N PRO A 88 9.86 4.02 -23.82
CA PRO A 88 9.89 4.93 -24.97
C PRO A 88 8.57 5.66 -25.19
N SER A 89 7.50 5.28 -24.48
CA SER A 89 6.17 5.87 -24.64
C SER A 89 5.31 5.66 -23.40
N TYR A 90 4.26 6.46 -23.28
CA TYR A 90 3.28 6.33 -22.21
C TYR A 90 2.62 4.94 -22.15
N ALA A 91 2.29 4.37 -23.32
CA ALA A 91 1.75 3.01 -23.39
C ALA A 91 2.74 1.96 -22.86
N ALA A 92 4.04 2.12 -23.13
CA ALA A 92 5.07 1.26 -22.58
C ALA A 92 5.17 1.38 -21.05
N VAL A 93 5.07 2.59 -20.50
CA VAL A 93 5.00 2.81 -19.04
C VAL A 93 3.81 2.04 -18.44
N LEU A 94 2.62 2.20 -18.99
CA LEU A 94 1.42 1.51 -18.51
C LEU A 94 1.59 -0.02 -18.57
N ALA A 95 2.12 -0.55 -19.67
CA ALA A 95 2.38 -1.99 -19.81
C ALA A 95 3.38 -2.51 -18.76
N LEU A 96 4.45 -1.77 -18.50
CA LEU A 96 5.45 -2.12 -17.48
C LEU A 96 4.85 -2.06 -16.06
N VAL A 97 4.01 -1.07 -15.78
CA VAL A 97 3.31 -0.96 -14.49
C VAL A 97 2.27 -2.08 -14.32
N VAL A 98 1.60 -2.51 -15.39
CA VAL A 98 0.75 -3.70 -15.38
C VAL A 98 1.56 -4.96 -15.04
N ILE A 99 2.73 -5.15 -15.67
CA ILE A 99 3.63 -6.28 -15.37
C ILE A 99 4.06 -6.25 -13.90
N MET A 100 4.46 -5.08 -13.39
CA MET A 100 4.79 -4.88 -11.98
C MET A 100 3.62 -5.25 -11.07
N GLY A 101 2.43 -4.74 -11.37
CA GLY A 101 1.21 -4.97 -10.60
C GLY A 101 0.80 -6.43 -10.55
N PHE A 102 0.91 -7.18 -11.66
CA PHE A 102 0.69 -8.64 -11.67
C PHE A 102 1.66 -9.38 -10.76
N GLY A 103 2.94 -8.99 -10.73
CA GLY A 103 3.91 -9.52 -9.79
C GLY A 103 3.47 -9.31 -8.34
N VAL A 104 3.08 -8.08 -7.99
CA VAL A 104 2.58 -7.73 -6.66
C VAL A 104 1.32 -8.54 -6.31
N ALA A 105 0.34 -8.60 -7.21
CA ALA A 105 -0.93 -9.29 -7.00
C ALA A 105 -0.77 -10.80 -6.78
N ALA A 106 0.17 -11.43 -7.47
CA ALA A 106 0.40 -12.87 -7.36
C ALA A 106 1.23 -13.25 -6.12
N TYR A 107 2.18 -12.38 -5.71
CA TYR A 107 3.06 -12.66 -4.56
C TYR A 107 2.32 -12.69 -3.24
N HIS A 108 1.50 -11.68 -2.95
CA HIS A 108 0.90 -11.50 -1.63
C HIS A 108 0.07 -12.72 -1.16
N PRO A 109 -0.93 -13.23 -1.92
CA PRO A 109 -1.73 -14.37 -1.46
C PRO A 109 -0.89 -15.64 -1.27
N GLU A 110 -0.02 -15.96 -2.23
CA GLU A 110 0.82 -17.16 -2.15
C GLU A 110 1.88 -17.03 -1.06
N GLY A 111 2.44 -15.82 -0.86
CA GLY A 111 3.41 -15.51 0.19
C GLY A 111 2.82 -15.65 1.58
N TYR A 112 1.68 -15.03 1.86
CA TYR A 112 0.98 -15.15 3.16
C TYR A 112 0.62 -16.59 3.45
N ARG A 113 0.10 -17.33 2.46
CA ARG A 113 -0.23 -18.74 2.58
C ARG A 113 0.99 -19.58 2.94
N THR A 114 2.08 -19.40 2.18
CA THR A 114 3.32 -20.15 2.39
C THR A 114 3.98 -19.80 3.72
N ALA A 115 4.02 -18.52 4.10
CA ALA A 115 4.54 -18.08 5.39
C ALA A 115 3.77 -18.69 6.57
N THR A 116 2.45 -18.73 6.49
CA THR A 116 1.59 -19.36 7.49
C THR A 116 1.86 -20.87 7.61
N ALA A 117 2.08 -21.56 6.47
CA ALA A 117 2.40 -22.97 6.46
C ALA A 117 3.78 -23.28 7.06
N VAL A 118 4.79 -22.50 6.69
CA VAL A 118 6.17 -22.64 7.20
C VAL A 118 6.25 -22.31 8.71
N ALA A 119 5.40 -21.41 9.20
CA ALA A 119 5.33 -21.03 10.61
C ALA A 119 4.77 -22.14 11.50
N GLY A 120 4.04 -23.12 10.96
CA GLY A 120 3.43 -24.22 11.71
C GLY A 120 2.47 -23.71 12.79
N GLU A 121 2.73 -24.01 14.06
CA GLU A 121 1.89 -23.56 15.18
C GLU A 121 2.02 -22.05 15.46
N ARG A 122 3.17 -21.44 15.15
CA ARG A 122 3.45 -20.01 15.40
C ARG A 122 2.98 -19.10 14.25
N LYS A 123 1.74 -19.28 13.81
CA LYS A 123 1.19 -18.59 12.62
C LYS A 123 1.24 -17.07 12.72
N ALA A 124 0.86 -16.51 13.87
CA ALA A 124 0.89 -15.07 14.10
C ALA A 124 2.31 -14.49 13.95
N THR A 125 3.30 -15.15 14.57
CA THR A 125 4.71 -14.78 14.44
C THR A 125 5.19 -14.86 12.98
N GLY A 126 4.82 -15.92 12.27
CA GLY A 126 5.20 -16.12 10.87
C GLY A 126 4.64 -15.03 9.96
N VAL A 127 3.36 -14.70 10.11
CA VAL A 127 2.69 -13.62 9.37
C VAL A 127 3.30 -12.26 9.72
N SER A 128 3.61 -12.01 11.00
CA SER A 128 4.25 -10.76 11.43
C SER A 128 5.62 -10.56 10.79
N ILE A 129 6.49 -11.59 10.81
CA ILE A 129 7.81 -11.53 10.16
C ILE A 129 7.66 -11.27 8.66
N PHE A 130 6.74 -11.97 8.00
CA PHE A 130 6.47 -11.79 6.59
C PHE A 130 6.00 -10.36 6.26
N SER A 131 5.01 -9.84 7.01
CA SER A 131 4.48 -8.48 6.83
C SER A 131 5.51 -7.39 7.13
N THR A 132 6.41 -7.61 8.10
CA THR A 132 7.50 -6.68 8.40
C THR A 132 8.41 -6.52 7.18
N GLY A 133 8.68 -7.60 6.43
CA GLY A 133 9.42 -7.51 5.18
C GLY A 133 8.79 -6.52 4.20
N GLY A 134 7.49 -6.64 3.96
CA GLY A 134 6.75 -5.72 3.08
C GLY A 134 6.80 -4.26 3.55
N ASN A 135 6.49 -4.02 4.83
CA ASN A 135 6.52 -2.66 5.39
C ASN A 135 7.91 -2.00 5.26
N VAL A 136 8.98 -2.76 5.51
CA VAL A 136 10.36 -2.28 5.30
C VAL A 136 10.61 -2.01 3.82
N GLY A 137 10.10 -2.87 2.92
CA GLY A 137 10.22 -2.70 1.47
C GLY A 137 9.58 -1.40 0.98
N ILE A 138 8.34 -1.14 1.35
CA ILE A 138 7.63 0.10 0.99
C ILE A 138 8.41 1.35 1.44
N ALA A 139 9.00 1.32 2.63
CA ALA A 139 9.76 2.45 3.16
C ALA A 139 11.13 2.63 2.48
N LEU A 140 11.82 1.53 2.13
CA LEU A 140 13.15 1.56 1.51
C LEU A 140 13.12 1.79 -0.01
N GLY A 141 12.02 1.45 -0.67
CA GLY A 141 11.90 1.55 -2.12
C GLY A 141 12.21 2.95 -2.67
N PRO A 142 11.49 4.00 -2.23
CA PRO A 142 11.69 5.35 -2.74
C PRO A 142 13.12 5.88 -2.59
N PRO A 143 13.79 5.80 -1.43
CA PRO A 143 15.16 6.28 -1.30
C PRO A 143 16.16 5.47 -2.14
N LEU A 144 15.97 4.15 -2.25
CA LEU A 144 16.83 3.31 -3.08
C LEU A 144 16.74 3.72 -4.55
N LEU A 145 15.52 3.82 -5.07
CA LEU A 145 15.31 4.22 -6.46
C LEU A 145 15.80 5.65 -6.70
N THR A 146 15.50 6.60 -5.81
CA THR A 146 15.96 7.98 -5.93
C THR A 146 17.49 8.05 -6.00
N ALA A 147 18.20 7.32 -5.15
CA ALA A 147 19.66 7.27 -5.18
C ALA A 147 20.21 6.76 -6.53
N LEU A 148 19.59 5.71 -7.08
CA LEU A 148 19.94 5.17 -8.39
C LEU A 148 19.66 6.17 -9.52
N LEU A 149 18.51 6.84 -9.48
CA LEU A 149 18.14 7.86 -10.48
C LEU A 149 19.04 9.11 -10.41
N VAL A 150 19.44 9.54 -9.22
CA VAL A 150 20.40 10.64 -9.05
C VAL A 150 21.79 10.27 -9.56
N GLY A 151 22.24 9.04 -9.32
CA GLY A 151 23.56 8.58 -9.73
C GLY A 151 23.69 8.26 -11.23
N PHE A 152 22.64 7.72 -11.84
CA PHE A 152 22.70 7.15 -13.19
C PHE A 152 21.60 7.67 -14.12
N GLY A 153 20.88 8.73 -13.76
CA GLY A 153 19.73 9.23 -14.51
C GLY A 153 18.61 8.21 -14.66
N PRO A 154 17.76 8.31 -15.69
CA PRO A 154 16.63 7.38 -15.91
C PRO A 154 17.07 5.90 -16.00
N ALA A 155 18.28 5.62 -16.51
CA ALA A 155 18.86 4.27 -16.57
C ALA A 155 19.14 3.67 -15.19
N GLY A 156 19.23 4.51 -14.13
CA GLY A 156 19.40 4.06 -12.76
C GLY A 156 18.25 3.15 -12.29
N SER A 157 17.06 3.27 -12.88
CA SER A 157 15.94 2.38 -12.58
C SER A 157 16.25 0.91 -12.84
N LEU A 158 17.15 0.60 -13.78
CA LEU A 158 17.61 -0.78 -14.04
C LEU A 158 18.30 -1.42 -12.82
N GLY A 159 18.87 -0.62 -11.92
CA GLY A 159 19.47 -1.10 -10.68
C GLY A 159 18.47 -1.84 -9.78
N MET A 160 17.16 -1.59 -9.94
CA MET A 160 16.10 -2.29 -9.21
C MET A 160 15.94 -3.77 -9.63
N LEU A 161 16.53 -4.18 -10.77
CA LEU A 161 16.61 -5.59 -11.15
C LEU A 161 17.49 -6.41 -10.22
N VAL A 162 18.53 -5.80 -9.64
CA VAL A 162 19.51 -6.55 -8.83
C VAL A 162 18.86 -7.21 -7.61
N PRO A 163 18.15 -6.48 -6.71
CA PRO A 163 17.46 -7.11 -5.59
C PRO A 163 16.40 -8.12 -6.07
N GLY A 164 15.74 -7.86 -7.22
CA GLY A 164 14.76 -8.75 -7.82
C GLY A 164 15.34 -10.08 -8.25
N LEU A 165 16.43 -10.06 -9.00
CA LEU A 165 17.13 -11.25 -9.47
C LEU A 165 17.67 -12.08 -8.30
N LEU A 166 18.30 -11.42 -7.32
CA LEU A 166 18.83 -12.09 -6.13
C LEU A 166 17.72 -12.79 -5.33
N ALA A 167 16.62 -12.09 -5.07
CA ALA A 167 15.51 -12.66 -4.33
C ALA A 167 14.83 -13.80 -5.11
N ALA A 168 14.66 -13.67 -6.43
CA ALA A 168 14.09 -14.72 -7.26
C ALA A 168 14.96 -15.99 -7.27
N VAL A 169 16.28 -15.86 -7.40
CA VAL A 169 17.23 -16.98 -7.31
C VAL A 169 17.14 -17.66 -5.94
N LEU A 170 17.18 -16.88 -4.86
CA LEU A 170 17.08 -17.41 -3.49
C LEU A 170 15.75 -18.13 -3.24
N LEU A 171 14.63 -17.55 -3.67
CA LEU A 171 13.31 -18.18 -3.57
C LEU A 171 13.23 -19.47 -4.39
N THR A 172 13.77 -19.48 -5.62
CA THR A 172 13.82 -20.68 -6.47
C THR A 172 14.62 -21.81 -5.80
N ALA A 173 15.76 -21.50 -5.19
CA ALA A 173 16.60 -22.48 -4.50
C ALA A 173 15.90 -23.12 -3.28
N VAL A 174 14.95 -22.43 -2.66
CA VAL A 174 14.22 -22.97 -1.49
C VAL A 174 12.84 -23.54 -1.81
N LEU A 175 12.35 -23.41 -3.05
CA LEU A 175 11.05 -23.96 -3.47
C LEU A 175 10.80 -25.40 -3.04
N PRO A 176 11.76 -26.35 -3.18
CA PRO A 176 11.55 -27.75 -2.76
C PRO A 176 11.31 -27.91 -1.25
N ARG A 177 11.78 -26.95 -0.44
CA ARG A 177 11.70 -27.00 1.03
C ARG A 177 10.42 -26.33 1.57
N LEU A 178 9.66 -25.64 0.72
CA LEU A 178 8.42 -24.98 1.14
C LEU A 178 7.29 -26.03 1.20
N SER A 179 6.66 -26.15 2.36
CA SER A 179 5.52 -27.06 2.56
C SER A 179 4.24 -26.51 1.91
N ALA A 180 3.38 -27.39 1.39
CA ALA A 180 2.04 -26.99 0.95
C ALA A 180 1.10 -26.91 2.17
N PRO A 181 0.39 -25.80 2.38
CA PRO A 181 -0.57 -25.72 3.48
C PRO A 181 -1.85 -26.50 3.18
N PRO A 182 -2.52 -27.05 4.21
CA PRO A 182 -3.88 -27.57 4.07
C PRO A 182 -4.88 -26.42 3.79
N PRO A 183 -6.02 -26.68 3.12
CA PRO A 183 -7.04 -25.68 2.81
C PRO A 183 -7.58 -25.02 4.09
N ALA A 184 -7.46 -23.70 4.21
CA ALA A 184 -7.84 -22.93 5.41
C ALA A 184 -9.35 -22.65 5.53
N ALA A 185 -10.11 -22.85 4.46
CA ALA A 185 -11.51 -22.41 4.37
C ALA A 185 -12.51 -23.16 5.28
N ALA A 186 -12.21 -24.39 5.70
CA ALA A 186 -13.16 -25.20 6.46
C ALA A 186 -13.25 -24.81 7.96
N ARG A 187 -12.18 -24.28 8.55
CA ARG A 187 -12.15 -23.94 9.99
C ARG A 187 -12.79 -22.60 10.33
N ALA A 188 -12.74 -21.60 9.43
CA ALA A 188 -13.32 -20.29 9.67
C ALA A 188 -14.86 -20.29 9.68
N ARG A 189 -15.48 -21.21 8.92
CA ARG A 189 -16.96 -21.34 8.86
C ARG A 189 -17.57 -21.95 10.12
N ALA A 190 -16.85 -22.81 10.82
CA ALA A 190 -17.35 -23.51 12.00
C ALA A 190 -17.54 -22.58 13.23
N ASN A 191 -16.74 -21.53 13.35
CA ASN A 191 -16.73 -20.65 14.54
C ASN A 191 -17.69 -19.44 14.45
N ALA A 192 -18.37 -19.24 13.31
CA ALA A 192 -19.20 -18.06 13.07
C ALA A 192 -20.73 -18.32 13.16
N ALA A 193 -21.13 -19.50 13.64
CA ALA A 193 -22.55 -19.85 13.80
C ALA A 193 -23.18 -18.94 14.87
N GLY A 194 -24.05 -18.00 14.43
CA GLY A 194 -24.75 -17.05 15.32
C GLY A 194 -24.30 -15.57 15.22
N ALA A 195 -23.15 -15.28 14.63
CA ALA A 195 -22.69 -13.89 14.49
C ALA A 195 -23.49 -13.11 13.42
N ARG A 196 -23.90 -11.87 13.77
CA ARG A 196 -24.68 -11.01 12.88
C ARG A 196 -23.74 -10.34 11.83
N THR A 197 -24.16 -10.39 10.59
CA THR A 197 -23.46 -9.69 9.49
C THR A 197 -24.00 -8.27 9.36
N MET A 198 -23.11 -7.27 9.38
CA MET A 198 -23.46 -5.84 9.35
C MET A 198 -23.05 -5.24 8.00
N VAL A 199 -23.82 -5.52 6.92
CA VAL A 199 -23.47 -5.09 5.55
C VAL A 199 -23.40 -3.57 5.41
N GLY A 200 -24.36 -2.84 6.00
CA GLY A 200 -24.37 -1.38 5.97
C GLY A 200 -23.13 -0.77 6.63
N ALA A 201 -22.74 -1.29 7.81
CA ALA A 201 -21.52 -0.88 8.48
C ALA A 201 -20.26 -1.18 7.65
N MET A 202 -20.21 -2.32 6.97
CA MET A 202 -19.13 -2.67 6.07
C MET A 202 -19.04 -1.73 4.88
N SER A 203 -20.17 -1.36 4.26
CA SER A 203 -20.21 -0.39 3.16
C SER A 203 -19.70 0.98 3.58
N LEU A 204 -20.11 1.44 4.77
CA LEU A 204 -19.61 2.70 5.34
C LEU A 204 -18.11 2.62 5.66
N LEU A 205 -17.63 1.51 6.19
CA LEU A 205 -16.20 1.31 6.44
C LEU A 205 -15.39 1.32 5.13
N ILE A 206 -15.89 0.71 4.06
CA ILE A 206 -15.27 0.77 2.72
C ILE A 206 -15.14 2.22 2.26
N LEU A 207 -16.18 3.04 2.43
CA LEU A 207 -16.13 4.47 2.10
C LEU A 207 -15.06 5.20 2.92
N VAL A 208 -15.01 4.97 4.24
CA VAL A 208 -14.00 5.56 5.14
C VAL A 208 -12.58 5.20 4.70
N VAL A 209 -12.34 3.92 4.35
CA VAL A 209 -11.03 3.45 3.90
C VAL A 209 -10.69 3.98 2.50
N ALA A 210 -11.68 4.12 1.60
CA ALA A 210 -11.48 4.73 0.29
C ALA A 210 -11.04 6.20 0.43
N ILE A 211 -11.71 6.99 1.28
CA ILE A 211 -11.33 8.38 1.58
C ILE A 211 -9.90 8.45 2.14
N ARG A 212 -9.56 7.57 3.09
CA ARG A 212 -8.20 7.46 3.60
C ARG A 212 -7.20 7.17 2.48
N SER A 213 -7.53 6.23 1.59
CA SER A 213 -6.65 5.84 0.49
C SER A 213 -6.44 6.95 -0.51
N TRP A 214 -7.46 7.79 -0.77
CA TRP A 214 -7.33 8.99 -1.58
C TRP A 214 -6.34 9.98 -0.97
N THR A 215 -6.43 10.22 0.34
CA THR A 215 -5.47 11.08 1.05
C THR A 215 -4.05 10.52 0.92
N GLN A 216 -3.85 9.25 1.25
CA GLN A 216 -2.54 8.63 1.22
C GLN A 216 -1.94 8.63 -0.19
N LEU A 217 -2.70 8.20 -1.21
CA LEU A 217 -2.22 8.16 -2.59
C LEU A 217 -2.08 9.56 -3.20
N GLY A 218 -2.93 10.51 -2.80
CA GLY A 218 -2.76 11.92 -3.16
C GLY A 218 -1.42 12.46 -2.69
N PHE A 219 -1.09 12.27 -1.41
CA PHE A 219 0.22 12.67 -0.89
C PHE A 219 1.36 11.89 -1.54
N THR A 220 1.34 10.57 -1.58
CA THR A 220 2.46 9.79 -2.14
C THR A 220 2.69 10.05 -3.63
N THR A 221 1.63 10.30 -4.41
CA THR A 221 1.72 10.55 -5.85
C THR A 221 2.20 11.97 -6.15
N PHE A 222 1.64 12.97 -5.46
CA PHE A 222 1.88 14.38 -5.81
C PHE A 222 2.92 15.08 -4.95
N LEU A 223 3.32 14.51 -3.80
CA LEU A 223 4.39 15.05 -2.96
C LEU A 223 5.73 15.21 -3.71
N PRO A 224 6.20 14.25 -4.56
CA PRO A 224 7.42 14.43 -5.35
C PRO A 224 7.38 15.66 -6.25
N PHE A 225 6.24 15.88 -6.91
CA PHE A 225 6.05 17.03 -7.79
C PHE A 225 5.93 18.32 -6.99
N TYR A 226 5.14 18.33 -5.90
CA TYR A 226 4.97 19.50 -5.04
C TYR A 226 6.28 19.95 -4.43
N TRP A 227 7.09 18.99 -3.97
CA TRP A 227 8.44 19.26 -3.44
C TRP A 227 9.34 19.92 -4.48
N ARG A 228 9.36 19.39 -5.72
CA ARG A 228 10.21 19.90 -6.80
C ARG A 228 9.67 21.18 -7.43
N ASP A 229 8.39 21.21 -7.79
CA ASP A 229 7.83 22.22 -8.68
C ASP A 229 7.23 23.42 -7.91
N VAL A 230 6.80 23.23 -6.65
CA VAL A 230 6.20 24.28 -5.82
C VAL A 230 7.14 24.75 -4.71
N LEU A 231 7.74 23.80 -3.98
CA LEU A 231 8.66 24.14 -2.88
C LEU A 231 10.12 24.35 -3.35
N HIS A 232 10.40 24.09 -4.64
CA HIS A 232 11.74 24.17 -5.24
C HIS A 232 12.82 23.43 -4.44
N GLY A 233 12.43 22.30 -3.84
CA GLY A 233 13.27 21.48 -3.00
C GLY A 233 14.23 20.60 -3.81
N ASP A 234 15.31 20.14 -3.15
CA ASP A 234 16.30 19.26 -3.78
C ASP A 234 15.64 17.94 -4.24
N PRO A 235 15.68 17.59 -5.55
CA PRO A 235 15.16 16.33 -6.06
C PRO A 235 15.76 15.07 -5.40
N ARG A 236 16.99 15.16 -4.86
CA ARG A 236 17.66 14.08 -4.13
C ARG A 236 16.90 13.65 -2.86
N LEU A 237 16.09 14.55 -2.30
CA LEU A 237 15.31 14.30 -1.08
C LEU A 237 13.93 13.69 -1.34
N VAL A 238 13.49 13.56 -2.59
CA VAL A 238 12.17 12.96 -2.94
C VAL A 238 12.00 11.57 -2.31
N GLY A 239 13.01 10.71 -2.45
CA GLY A 239 12.98 9.38 -1.85
C GLY A 239 12.90 9.42 -0.32
N THR A 240 13.62 10.35 0.30
CA THR A 240 13.61 10.54 1.76
C THR A 240 12.25 11.04 2.25
N LEU A 241 11.60 11.95 1.53
CA LEU A 241 10.25 12.44 1.87
C LEU A 241 9.24 11.30 1.87
N LEU A 242 9.24 10.49 0.81
CA LEU A 242 8.36 9.33 0.71
C LEU A 242 8.68 8.27 1.78
N ALA A 243 9.98 8.01 2.03
CA ALA A 243 10.42 7.08 3.06
C ALA A 243 10.00 7.52 4.47
N VAL A 244 10.09 8.81 4.77
CA VAL A 244 9.64 9.37 6.06
C VAL A 244 8.13 9.20 6.21
N PHE A 245 7.34 9.53 5.20
CA PHE A 245 5.89 9.38 5.24
C PHE A 245 5.45 7.91 5.36
N LEU A 246 5.97 7.03 4.50
CA LEU A 246 5.58 5.62 4.46
C LEU A 246 6.19 4.82 5.62
N GLY A 247 7.45 5.09 5.96
CA GLY A 247 8.15 4.41 7.05
C GLY A 247 7.58 4.74 8.43
N SER A 248 7.28 6.02 8.70
CA SER A 248 6.57 6.41 9.91
C SER A 248 5.17 5.78 9.98
N GLY A 249 4.50 5.64 8.82
CA GLY A 249 3.25 4.94 8.68
C GLY A 249 3.33 3.46 9.06
N ALA A 250 4.40 2.77 8.67
CA ALA A 250 4.66 1.40 9.08
C ALA A 250 4.80 1.28 10.62
N ILE A 251 5.53 2.21 11.24
CA ILE A 251 5.66 2.30 12.71
C ILE A 251 4.29 2.58 13.34
N GLY A 252 3.51 3.50 12.78
CA GLY A 252 2.14 3.81 13.22
C GLY A 252 1.23 2.58 13.18
N THR A 253 1.34 1.78 12.13
CA THR A 253 0.57 0.53 11.99
C THR A 253 0.91 -0.48 13.09
N LEU A 254 2.19 -0.62 13.46
CA LEU A 254 2.62 -1.47 14.58
C LEU A 254 2.12 -0.95 15.93
N ALA A 255 2.15 0.37 16.14
CA ALA A 255 1.68 1.01 17.37
C ALA A 255 0.15 0.97 17.51
N ALA A 256 -0.58 0.88 16.40
CA ALA A 256 -2.04 0.94 16.36
C ALA A 256 -2.72 -0.21 17.11
N GLY A 257 -2.18 -1.43 17.03
CA GLY A 257 -2.78 -2.61 17.66
C GLY A 257 -2.97 -2.42 19.18
N PRO A 258 -1.89 -2.23 19.98
CA PRO A 258 -2.00 -2.03 21.42
C PRO A 258 -2.86 -0.82 21.83
N VAL A 259 -2.90 0.24 21.02
CA VAL A 259 -3.75 1.41 21.28
C VAL A 259 -5.22 1.06 21.03
N ALA A 260 -5.52 0.39 19.93
CA ALA A 260 -6.89 -0.02 19.58
C ALA A 260 -7.47 -1.04 20.56
N ASP A 261 -6.62 -1.94 21.11
CA ASP A 261 -7.05 -2.90 22.15
C ASP A 261 -7.49 -2.21 23.44
N ARG A 262 -6.91 -1.04 23.77
CA ARG A 262 -7.24 -0.28 24.99
C ARG A 262 -8.39 0.72 24.81
N VAL A 263 -8.41 1.41 23.68
CA VAL A 263 -9.33 2.55 23.42
C VAL A 263 -10.57 2.09 22.65
N GLY A 264 -10.47 0.97 21.91
CA GLY A 264 -11.47 0.48 20.97
C GLY A 264 -11.17 0.91 19.54
N VAL A 265 -11.31 -0.06 18.61
CA VAL A 265 -10.92 0.10 17.20
C VAL A 265 -11.65 1.27 16.53
N ARG A 266 -12.98 1.39 16.74
CA ARG A 266 -13.80 2.46 16.16
C ARG A 266 -13.32 3.84 16.62
N ARG A 267 -13.10 4.02 17.95
CA ARG A 267 -12.64 5.30 18.51
C ARG A 267 -11.28 5.70 17.97
N CYS A 268 -10.39 4.73 17.78
CA CYS A 268 -9.07 4.96 17.17
C CYS A 268 -9.20 5.43 15.71
N VAL A 269 -10.07 4.81 14.90
CA VAL A 269 -10.29 5.22 13.50
C VAL A 269 -10.80 6.67 13.47
N VAL A 270 -11.80 7.03 14.29
CA VAL A 270 -12.31 8.41 14.38
C VAL A 270 -11.19 9.38 14.80
N GLY A 271 -10.42 9.04 15.84
CA GLY A 271 -9.33 9.87 16.35
C GLY A 271 -8.23 10.12 15.32
N VAL A 272 -7.90 9.11 14.51
CA VAL A 272 -6.90 9.26 13.43
C VAL A 272 -7.36 10.28 12.41
N PHE A 273 -8.60 10.22 11.94
CA PHE A 273 -9.10 11.20 10.97
C PHE A 273 -9.17 12.62 11.54
N LEU A 274 -9.55 12.74 12.82
CA LEU A 274 -9.55 14.03 13.54
C LEU A 274 -8.13 14.64 13.59
N LEU A 275 -7.10 13.83 13.83
CA LEU A 275 -5.71 14.29 13.86
C LEU A 275 -5.11 14.48 12.47
N ALA A 276 -5.46 13.63 11.51
CA ALA A 276 -4.90 13.70 10.15
C ALA A 276 -5.32 14.98 9.42
N ALA A 277 -6.54 15.48 9.63
CA ALA A 277 -7.03 16.67 8.96
C ALA A 277 -6.19 17.94 9.25
N PRO A 278 -5.95 18.35 10.51
CA PRO A 278 -5.11 19.52 10.80
C PRO A 278 -3.64 19.28 10.39
N LEU A 279 -3.11 18.07 10.52
CA LEU A 279 -1.73 17.76 10.12
C LEU A 279 -1.53 17.89 8.60
N ALA A 280 -2.45 17.33 7.81
CA ALA A 280 -2.42 17.42 6.35
C ALA A 280 -2.61 18.87 5.89
N THR A 281 -3.48 19.62 6.56
CA THR A 281 -3.67 21.05 6.27
C THR A 281 -2.45 21.87 6.64
N ALA A 282 -1.85 21.64 7.81
CA ALA A 282 -0.64 22.33 8.26
C ALA A 282 0.54 22.14 7.28
N PHE A 283 0.63 20.96 6.63
CA PHE A 283 1.65 20.70 5.61
C PHE A 283 1.61 21.72 4.46
N LEU A 284 0.44 22.20 4.06
CA LEU A 284 0.28 23.14 2.94
C LEU A 284 0.83 24.55 3.24
N PHE A 285 1.02 24.90 4.51
CA PHE A 285 1.53 26.20 4.95
C PHE A 285 3.04 26.20 5.19
N VAL A 286 3.71 25.07 4.96
CA VAL A 286 5.15 24.94 5.14
C VAL A 286 5.86 25.19 3.82
N SER A 287 6.74 26.17 3.79
CA SER A 287 7.50 26.59 2.59
C SER A 287 8.82 25.83 2.39
N GLY A 288 9.07 24.75 3.15
CA GLY A 288 10.29 23.94 3.04
C GLY A 288 10.98 23.69 4.38
N GLY A 289 12.22 23.19 4.32
CA GLY A 289 13.04 22.92 5.50
C GLY A 289 12.67 21.67 6.30
N PRO A 290 13.26 21.46 7.50
CA PRO A 290 13.08 20.24 8.29
C PRO A 290 11.63 19.99 8.75
N LEU A 291 10.82 21.05 8.88
CA LEU A 291 9.44 20.96 9.32
C LEU A 291 8.56 20.11 8.36
N VAL A 292 8.88 20.14 7.04
CA VAL A 292 8.22 19.27 6.04
C VAL A 292 8.34 17.81 6.44
N PHE A 293 9.53 17.36 6.81
CA PHE A 293 9.80 15.97 7.20
C PHE A 293 9.08 15.61 8.50
N VAL A 294 9.06 16.51 9.48
CA VAL A 294 8.36 16.28 10.75
C VAL A 294 6.87 16.12 10.52
N LEU A 295 6.25 17.01 9.74
CA LEU A 295 4.81 16.93 9.46
C LEU A 295 4.48 15.66 8.65
N LEU A 296 5.30 15.30 7.67
CA LEU A 296 5.12 14.06 6.91
C LEU A 296 5.27 12.82 7.79
N ALA A 297 6.24 12.83 8.73
CA ALA A 297 6.42 11.73 9.67
C ALA A 297 5.19 11.54 10.56
N VAL A 298 4.67 12.64 11.15
CA VAL A 298 3.50 12.59 12.03
C VAL A 298 2.25 12.23 11.24
N LEU A 299 2.05 12.85 10.06
CA LEU A 299 0.90 12.56 9.20
C LEU A 299 0.92 11.08 8.73
N GLY A 300 2.06 10.59 8.28
CA GLY A 300 2.23 9.19 7.86
C GLY A 300 1.94 8.23 9.01
N PHE A 301 2.54 8.47 10.19
CA PHE A 301 2.30 7.68 11.40
C PHE A 301 0.81 7.60 11.75
N VAL A 302 0.12 8.74 11.75
CA VAL A 302 -1.31 8.82 12.09
C VAL A 302 -2.16 8.18 10.99
N LEU A 303 -2.04 8.60 9.74
CA LEU A 303 -2.95 8.22 8.66
C LEU A 303 -2.85 6.72 8.31
N VAL A 304 -1.64 6.19 8.21
CA VAL A 304 -1.42 4.79 7.78
C VAL A 304 -1.77 3.79 8.89
N SER A 305 -1.71 4.20 10.15
CA SER A 305 -2.10 3.38 11.31
C SER A 305 -3.52 2.80 11.23
N THR A 306 -4.43 3.49 10.53
CA THR A 306 -5.83 3.03 10.34
C THR A 306 -5.94 1.75 9.51
N PHE A 307 -4.92 1.36 8.76
CA PHE A 307 -5.00 0.20 7.86
C PHE A 307 -5.36 -1.08 8.62
N THR A 308 -4.57 -1.45 9.62
CA THR A 308 -4.82 -2.66 10.43
C THR A 308 -6.14 -2.57 11.18
N MET A 309 -6.46 -1.40 11.75
CA MET A 309 -7.71 -1.16 12.46
C MET A 309 -8.93 -1.36 11.56
N SER A 310 -8.87 -0.89 10.31
CA SER A 310 -9.95 -1.04 9.33
C SER A 310 -10.16 -2.52 8.95
N VAL A 311 -9.08 -3.29 8.81
CA VAL A 311 -9.19 -4.74 8.55
C VAL A 311 -9.84 -5.46 9.72
N VAL A 312 -9.43 -5.17 10.95
CA VAL A 312 -10.01 -5.76 12.18
C VAL A 312 -11.51 -5.41 12.30
N LEU A 313 -11.85 -4.13 12.07
CA LEU A 313 -13.24 -3.68 12.13
C LEU A 313 -14.10 -4.32 11.02
N GLY A 314 -13.57 -4.42 9.80
CA GLY A 314 -14.24 -5.09 8.70
C GLY A 314 -14.50 -6.57 8.98
N GLN A 315 -13.55 -7.28 9.57
CA GLN A 315 -13.73 -8.67 9.99
C GLN A 315 -14.79 -8.80 11.10
N ALA A 316 -14.89 -7.81 12.01
CA ALA A 316 -15.92 -7.77 13.03
C ALA A 316 -17.32 -7.51 12.43
N TYR A 317 -17.44 -6.73 11.35
CA TYR A 317 -18.71 -6.50 10.65
C TYR A 317 -19.14 -7.67 9.77
N LEU A 318 -18.19 -8.47 9.24
CA LEU A 318 -18.47 -9.67 8.43
C LEU A 318 -17.85 -10.93 9.06
N PRO A 319 -18.24 -11.32 10.27
CA PRO A 319 -17.57 -12.40 11.01
C PRO A 319 -17.70 -13.78 10.34
N ARG A 320 -18.73 -13.98 9.50
CA ARG A 320 -18.92 -15.22 8.73
C ARG A 320 -17.97 -15.32 7.52
N ASN A 321 -17.42 -14.18 7.07
CA ASN A 321 -16.57 -14.11 5.89
C ASN A 321 -15.38 -13.16 6.13
N PRO A 322 -14.50 -13.42 7.12
CA PRO A 322 -13.40 -12.51 7.46
C PRO A 322 -12.37 -12.33 6.34
N GLY A 323 -12.17 -13.35 5.50
CA GLY A 323 -11.34 -13.26 4.29
C GLY A 323 -11.92 -12.30 3.25
N MET A 324 -13.23 -12.37 3.00
CA MET A 324 -13.93 -11.43 2.13
C MET A 324 -13.86 -9.99 2.69
N ALA A 325 -14.06 -9.82 4.00
CA ALA A 325 -13.92 -8.52 4.65
C ALA A 325 -12.54 -7.91 4.42
N SER A 326 -11.48 -8.70 4.64
CA SER A 326 -10.11 -8.26 4.38
C SER A 326 -9.88 -7.93 2.90
N GLY A 327 -10.38 -8.76 1.99
CA GLY A 327 -10.28 -8.52 0.54
C GLY A 327 -10.99 -7.24 0.09
N LEU A 328 -12.17 -6.94 0.65
CA LEU A 328 -12.89 -5.69 0.39
C LEU A 328 -12.13 -4.46 0.90
N ILE A 329 -11.48 -4.56 2.06
CA ILE A 329 -10.71 -3.45 2.61
C ILE A 329 -9.39 -3.27 1.86
N VAL A 330 -8.60 -4.34 1.71
CA VAL A 330 -7.25 -4.28 1.12
C VAL A 330 -7.31 -4.15 -0.40
N GLY A 331 -8.20 -4.89 -1.06
CA GLY A 331 -8.33 -4.85 -2.52
C GLY A 331 -9.13 -3.65 -2.99
N PHE A 332 -10.43 -3.61 -2.68
CA PHE A 332 -11.35 -2.63 -3.24
C PHE A 332 -11.09 -1.20 -2.73
N ALA A 333 -10.97 -1.03 -1.40
CA ALA A 333 -10.84 0.31 -0.83
C ALA A 333 -9.46 0.95 -1.13
N ILE A 334 -8.38 0.15 -1.19
CA ILE A 334 -7.07 0.65 -1.63
C ILE A 334 -7.06 0.90 -3.13
N GLY A 335 -7.68 0.01 -3.93
CA GLY A 335 -7.86 0.21 -5.38
C GLY A 335 -8.60 1.51 -5.70
N ALA A 336 -9.60 1.87 -4.90
CA ALA A 336 -10.31 3.15 -5.02
C ALA A 336 -9.40 4.38 -4.84
N GLY A 337 -8.30 4.25 -4.11
CA GLY A 337 -7.29 5.31 -3.98
C GLY A 337 -6.63 5.68 -5.31
N GLY A 338 -6.46 4.72 -6.22
CA GLY A 338 -5.95 4.99 -7.57
C GLY A 338 -6.88 5.88 -8.39
N LEU A 339 -8.22 5.74 -8.25
CA LEU A 339 -9.19 6.67 -8.84
C LEU A 339 -8.98 8.09 -8.29
N GLY A 340 -8.72 8.21 -6.98
CA GLY A 340 -8.39 9.48 -6.35
C GLY A 340 -7.14 10.11 -6.93
N ALA A 341 -6.07 9.35 -7.15
CA ALA A 341 -4.84 9.85 -7.75
C ALA A 341 -5.07 10.38 -9.18
N SER A 342 -5.88 9.68 -10.01
CA SER A 342 -6.24 10.16 -11.35
C SER A 342 -7.05 11.44 -11.31
N ALA A 343 -8.07 11.51 -10.43
CA ALA A 343 -8.91 12.71 -10.28
C ALA A 343 -8.09 13.90 -9.79
N LEU A 344 -7.21 13.69 -8.82
CA LEU A 344 -6.31 14.73 -8.30
C LEU A 344 -5.28 15.18 -9.35
N GLY A 345 -4.82 14.29 -10.23
CA GLY A 345 -3.98 14.63 -11.37
C GLY A 345 -4.69 15.59 -12.34
N TRP A 346 -5.94 15.31 -12.65
CA TRP A 346 -6.76 16.21 -13.45
C TRP A 346 -6.94 17.58 -12.76
N VAL A 347 -7.19 17.61 -11.46
CA VAL A 347 -7.23 18.84 -10.67
C VAL A 347 -5.90 19.58 -10.75
N ALA A 348 -4.77 18.86 -10.64
CA ALA A 348 -3.45 19.47 -10.71
C ALA A 348 -3.15 20.11 -12.06
N ASP A 349 -3.61 19.51 -13.15
CA ASP A 349 -3.47 20.06 -14.52
C ASP A 349 -4.27 21.35 -14.73
N HIS A 350 -5.46 21.49 -14.10
CA HIS A 350 -6.36 22.63 -14.32
C HIS A 350 -6.21 23.72 -13.27
N TRP A 351 -5.92 23.37 -12.02
CA TRP A 351 -5.90 24.29 -10.87
C TRP A 351 -4.60 24.25 -10.06
N GLY A 352 -3.61 23.48 -10.54
CA GLY A 352 -2.28 23.38 -9.94
C GLY A 352 -2.15 22.35 -8.82
N LEU A 353 -0.90 21.99 -8.54
CA LEU A 353 -0.54 20.96 -7.55
C LEU A 353 -0.97 21.31 -6.12
N THR A 354 -0.92 22.60 -5.76
CA THR A 354 -1.34 23.07 -4.42
C THR A 354 -2.82 22.78 -4.19
N THR A 355 -3.68 23.00 -5.21
CA THR A 355 -5.11 22.70 -5.12
C THR A 355 -5.36 21.19 -5.00
N ALA A 356 -4.66 20.37 -5.76
CA ALA A 356 -4.78 18.92 -5.68
C ALA A 356 -4.38 18.39 -4.29
N LEU A 357 -3.27 18.91 -3.71
CA LEU A 357 -2.87 18.56 -2.35
C LEU A 357 -3.81 19.14 -1.28
N ALA A 358 -4.38 20.32 -1.49
CA ALA A 358 -5.37 20.89 -0.58
C ALA A 358 -6.64 20.03 -0.51
N ILE A 359 -7.12 19.51 -1.65
CA ILE A 359 -8.22 18.55 -1.69
C ILE A 359 -7.82 17.26 -0.93
N SER A 360 -6.62 16.73 -1.17
CA SER A 360 -6.13 15.55 -0.44
C SER A 360 -6.06 15.81 1.07
N ALA A 361 -5.66 17.02 1.49
CA ALA A 361 -5.56 17.42 2.89
C ALA A 361 -6.96 17.62 3.55
N ALA A 362 -7.96 17.99 2.76
CA ALA A 362 -9.34 18.12 3.23
C ALA A 362 -10.07 16.77 3.36
N MET A 363 -9.67 15.73 2.60
CA MET A 363 -10.32 14.41 2.64
C MET A 363 -10.44 13.80 4.04
N PRO A 364 -9.46 13.91 4.96
CA PRO A 364 -9.61 13.39 6.32
C PRO A 364 -10.79 13.99 7.08
N LEU A 365 -11.23 15.23 6.79
CA LEU A 365 -12.46 15.80 7.40
C LEU A 365 -13.69 15.01 6.96
N ALA A 366 -13.82 14.69 5.68
CA ALA A 366 -14.90 13.84 5.18
C ALA A 366 -14.82 12.43 5.80
N GLY A 367 -13.61 11.89 5.91
CA GLY A 367 -13.34 10.62 6.60
C GLY A 367 -13.73 10.64 8.06
N PHE A 368 -13.45 11.74 8.78
CA PHE A 368 -13.87 11.94 10.16
C PHE A 368 -15.39 11.91 10.30
N VAL A 369 -16.09 12.71 9.49
CA VAL A 369 -17.57 12.74 9.51
C VAL A 369 -18.14 11.35 9.22
N ALA A 370 -17.66 10.67 8.19
CA ALA A 370 -18.12 9.31 7.85
C ALA A 370 -17.81 8.31 8.99
N ALA A 371 -16.63 8.40 9.62
CA ALA A 371 -16.22 7.50 10.69
C ALA A 371 -17.05 7.66 11.98
N LEU A 372 -17.66 8.84 12.23
CA LEU A 372 -18.56 9.04 13.36
C LEU A 372 -19.80 8.14 13.29
N PHE A 373 -20.25 7.78 12.09
CA PHE A 373 -21.42 6.92 11.88
C PHE A 373 -21.08 5.41 11.85
N LEU A 374 -19.80 5.02 11.98
CA LEU A 374 -19.44 3.60 12.09
C LEU A 374 -20.04 3.04 13.40
N PRO A 375 -20.81 1.94 13.36
CA PRO A 375 -21.32 1.33 14.58
C PRO A 375 -20.22 0.60 15.35
N ASP A 376 -20.39 0.47 16.66
CA ASP A 376 -19.51 -0.37 17.46
C ASP A 376 -19.97 -1.83 17.33
N PRO A 377 -19.08 -2.76 16.88
CA PRO A 377 -19.45 -4.16 16.71
C PRO A 377 -19.79 -4.87 18.04
N GLN A 378 -19.40 -4.31 19.18
CA GLN A 378 -19.62 -4.92 20.50
C GLN A 378 -20.97 -4.54 21.12
N THR A 379 -21.55 -3.41 20.75
CA THR A 379 -22.76 -2.90 21.43
C THR A 379 -24.06 -3.41 20.82
N GLY A 380 -24.05 -4.01 19.63
CA GLY A 380 -25.29 -4.52 19.01
C GLY A 380 -26.38 -3.47 18.75
N ASP A 381 -26.16 -2.23 19.14
CA ASP A 381 -27.10 -1.13 19.01
C ASP A 381 -27.12 -0.65 17.54
N VAL A 382 -28.21 -0.97 16.91
CA VAL A 382 -28.67 -0.36 15.67
C VAL A 382 -29.90 0.44 16.05
N GLY A 383 -29.72 1.78 16.13
CA GLY A 383 -30.86 2.66 16.04
C GLY A 383 -31.46 2.61 14.63
#